data_0d406a9bec7ea43a7b4be0b962b7fc63
#
_entry.id   0d406a9bec7ea43a7b4be0b962b7fc63
#
_cell.length_a   1.000
_cell.length_b   1.000
_cell.length_c   1.000
_cell.angle_alpha   90.00
_cell.angle_beta   90.00
_cell.angle_gamma   90.00
#
_symmetry.space_group_name_H-M   'P 1'
#
loop_
_entity.id
_entity.type
_entity.pdbx_description
1 polymer ?
#
loop_
_entity_poly.entity_id
_entity_poly.type
_entity_poly.pdbx_seq_one_letter_code
_entity_poly.pdbx_strand_id
1 'polypeptide(L)'
;MKKVEFSSHALFDREERIVWIATEVGFGEVVDTITIYDEERNYRRVELTETGVAVIKAVDKEFIITMYLPTQRQMVKWYGSKNAVPIRLLNVAKRNEKRGWTNR
;
A
#
# COMPACT_ATOMS: atom_id res chain seq x y z
N MET A 1 14.31 -17.35 6.85
CA MET A 1 13.67 -16.27 6.07
C MET A 1 12.17 -16.44 6.11
N LYS A 2 11.47 -15.40 6.46
CA LYS A 2 10.01 -15.46 6.59
C LYS A 2 9.35 -15.50 5.20
N LYS A 3 8.53 -16.52 4.97
CA LYS A 3 7.84 -16.66 3.70
C LYS A 3 6.69 -15.66 3.62
N VAL A 4 6.62 -14.92 2.52
CA VAL A 4 5.53 -13.97 2.26
C VAL A 4 4.44 -14.70 1.48
N GLU A 5 3.22 -14.65 1.99
CA GLU A 5 2.07 -15.26 1.34
C GLU A 5 1.11 -14.20 0.82
N PHE A 6 0.60 -14.42 -0.38
CA PHE A 6 -0.39 -13.56 -1.01
C PHE A 6 -1.75 -14.26 -1.03
N SER A 7 -2.81 -13.48 -0.89
CA SER A 7 -4.17 -13.99 -1.07
C SER A 7 -4.40 -14.32 -2.54
N SER A 8 -5.38 -15.18 -2.81
CA SER A 8 -5.80 -15.47 -4.18
C SER A 8 -6.18 -14.21 -4.92
N HIS A 9 -6.86 -13.27 -4.25
CA HIS A 9 -7.24 -11.98 -4.82
C HIS A 9 -6.01 -11.19 -5.30
N ALA A 10 -4.96 -11.11 -4.48
CA ALA A 10 -3.76 -10.38 -4.83
C ALA A 10 -3.07 -11.00 -6.06
N LEU A 11 -2.97 -12.32 -6.10
CA LEU A 11 -2.30 -13.03 -7.18
C LEU A 11 -3.04 -12.95 -8.51
N PHE A 12 -4.34 -13.23 -8.50
CA PHE A 12 -5.11 -13.32 -9.75
C PHE A 12 -5.54 -11.96 -10.31
N ASP A 13 -5.95 -11.05 -9.43
CA ASP A 13 -6.51 -9.77 -9.89
C ASP A 13 -5.47 -8.71 -10.15
N ARG A 14 -4.28 -8.83 -9.53
CA ARG A 14 -3.29 -7.76 -9.51
C ARG A 14 -1.87 -8.23 -9.77
N GLU A 15 -1.72 -9.40 -10.37
CA GLU A 15 -0.40 -9.99 -10.57
C GLU A 15 0.57 -9.07 -11.33
N GLU A 16 0.13 -8.51 -12.44
CA GLU A 16 0.98 -7.61 -13.24
C GLU A 16 1.45 -6.40 -12.44
N ARG A 17 0.56 -5.82 -11.67
CA ARG A 17 0.88 -4.66 -10.84
C ARG A 17 1.87 -5.03 -9.75
N ILE A 18 1.69 -6.19 -9.13
CA ILE A 18 2.60 -6.66 -8.08
C ILE A 18 3.99 -6.88 -8.64
N VAL A 19 4.10 -7.53 -9.80
CA VAL A 19 5.38 -7.75 -10.47
C VAL A 19 6.03 -6.41 -10.84
N TRP A 20 5.27 -5.49 -11.41
CA TRP A 20 5.77 -4.18 -11.78
C TRP A 20 6.29 -3.41 -10.56
N ILE A 21 5.54 -3.42 -9.45
CA ILE A 21 5.97 -2.78 -8.20
C ILE A 21 7.29 -3.40 -7.73
N ALA A 22 7.36 -4.72 -7.70
CA ALA A 22 8.55 -5.42 -7.22
C ALA A 22 9.80 -5.14 -8.06
N THR A 23 9.63 -5.00 -9.39
CA THR A 23 10.76 -4.84 -10.32
C THR A 23 11.14 -3.40 -10.59
N GLU A 24 10.15 -2.52 -10.75
CA GLU A 24 10.38 -1.14 -11.18
C GLU A 24 10.36 -0.11 -10.05
N VAL A 25 9.63 -0.38 -8.98
CA VAL A 25 9.50 0.56 -7.88
C VAL A 25 10.35 0.13 -6.68
N GLY A 26 10.28 -1.15 -6.34
CA GLY A 26 10.91 -1.68 -5.13
C GLY A 26 10.12 -1.30 -3.88
N PHE A 27 10.41 -1.92 -2.78
CA PHE A 27 9.65 -1.68 -1.55
C PHE A 27 10.36 -0.72 -0.59
N GLY A 28 11.66 -0.90 -0.40
CA GLY A 28 12.36 -0.12 0.61
C GLY A 28 11.87 -0.43 2.02
N GLU A 29 12.14 0.47 2.95
CA GLU A 29 11.74 0.30 4.34
C GLU A 29 10.32 0.79 4.58
N VAL A 30 9.64 0.20 5.56
CA VAL A 30 8.34 0.67 6.00
C VAL A 30 8.51 1.99 6.74
N VAL A 31 7.83 3.02 6.29
CA VAL A 31 7.85 4.35 6.90
C VAL A 31 6.82 4.44 8.02
N ASP A 32 5.64 3.90 7.78
CA ASP A 32 4.55 3.97 8.74
C ASP A 32 3.60 2.78 8.55
N THR A 33 2.95 2.40 9.64
CA THR A 33 1.93 1.35 9.63
C THR A 33 0.67 1.91 10.26
N ILE A 34 -0.43 1.82 9.53
CA ILE A 34 -1.72 2.30 10.01
C ILE A 34 -2.75 1.18 9.93
N THR A 35 -3.79 1.29 10.73
CA THR A 35 -4.92 0.36 10.70
C THR A 35 -6.12 1.08 10.10
N ILE A 36 -6.71 0.48 9.09
CA ILE A 36 -7.93 1.00 8.47
C ILE A 36 -9.08 0.02 8.68
N TYR A 37 -10.28 0.52 8.49
CA TYR A 37 -11.50 -0.27 8.65
C TYR A 37 -12.22 -0.25 7.30
N ASP A 38 -12.32 -1.42 6.68
CA ASP A 38 -12.93 -1.52 5.35
C ASP A 38 -14.47 -1.58 5.42
N GLU A 39 -15.10 -1.52 4.25
CA GLU A 39 -16.56 -1.52 4.14
C GLU A 39 -17.21 -2.82 4.61
N GLU A 40 -16.46 -3.91 4.64
CA GLU A 40 -16.93 -5.21 5.10
C GLU A 40 -16.76 -5.39 6.61
N ARG A 41 -16.41 -4.31 7.31
CA ARG A 41 -16.18 -4.29 8.75
C ARG A 41 -14.99 -5.15 9.18
N ASN A 42 -13.98 -5.21 8.33
CA ASN A 42 -12.72 -5.87 8.64
C ASN A 42 -11.62 -4.83 8.84
N TYR A 43 -10.82 -5.03 9.87
CA TYR A 43 -9.65 -4.20 10.05
C TYR A 43 -8.54 -4.69 9.11
N ARG A 44 -7.82 -3.75 8.54
CA ARG A 44 -6.67 -4.00 7.68
C ARG A 44 -5.48 -3.20 8.16
N ARG A 45 -4.31 -3.81 8.10
CA ARG A 45 -3.06 -3.13 8.40
C ARG A 45 -2.47 -2.66 7.07
N VAL A 46 -2.18 -1.37 6.97
CA VAL A 46 -1.54 -0.78 5.79
C VAL A 46 -0.11 -0.43 6.16
N GLU A 47 0.85 -1.07 5.51
CA GLU A 47 2.26 -0.74 5.65
C GLU A 47 2.65 0.14 4.49
N LEU A 48 3.07 1.37 4.79
CA LEU A 48 3.47 2.35 3.78
C LEU A 48 5.00 2.40 3.73
N THR A 49 5.55 2.11 2.55
CA THR A 49 7.00 2.06 2.36
C THR A 49 7.57 3.39 1.88
N GLU A 50 8.87 3.53 1.96
CA GLU A 50 9.58 4.74 1.50
C GLU A 50 9.45 4.98 0.00
N THR A 51 9.14 3.94 -0.77
CA THR A 51 8.89 4.07 -2.21
C THR A 51 7.43 4.38 -2.53
N GLY A 52 6.59 4.51 -1.51
CA GLY A 52 5.19 4.84 -1.67
C GLY A 52 4.26 3.66 -1.91
N VAL A 53 4.76 2.44 -1.72
CA VAL A 53 3.94 1.24 -1.85
C VAL A 53 3.09 1.07 -0.60
N ALA A 54 1.80 0.80 -0.77
CA ALA A 54 0.91 0.40 0.31
C ALA A 54 0.73 -1.11 0.26
N VAL A 55 1.15 -1.79 1.31
CA VAL A 55 0.97 -3.23 1.46
C VAL A 55 -0.18 -3.45 2.43
N ILE A 56 -1.27 -4.01 1.93
CA ILE A 56 -2.49 -4.23 2.72
C ILE A 56 -2.47 -5.65 3.27
N LYS A 57 -2.52 -5.78 4.58
CA LYS A 57 -2.48 -7.07 5.27
C LYS A 57 -3.70 -7.29 6.14
N ALA A 58 -4.05 -8.55 6.37
CA ALA A 58 -5.01 -8.89 7.41
C ALA A 58 -4.35 -8.59 8.77
N VAL A 59 -5.11 -8.02 9.70
CA VAL A 59 -4.57 -7.59 11.00
C VAL A 59 -4.03 -8.77 11.81
N ASP A 60 -4.73 -9.88 11.78
CA ASP A 60 -4.43 -11.06 12.58
C ASP A 60 -3.53 -12.09 11.90
N LYS A 61 -3.06 -11.80 10.68
CA LYS A 61 -2.26 -12.76 9.89
C LYS A 61 -1.18 -12.05 9.10
N GLU A 62 -0.05 -12.71 8.89
CA GLU A 62 1.00 -12.24 7.99
C GLU A 62 0.63 -12.57 6.53
N PHE A 63 -0.48 -12.05 6.10
CA PHE A 63 -1.13 -12.42 4.87
C PHE A 63 -1.40 -11.14 4.07
N ILE A 64 -0.75 -11.02 2.93
CA ILE A 64 -0.91 -9.85 2.08
C ILE A 64 -2.16 -10.00 1.24
N ILE A 65 -3.12 -9.08 1.44
CA ILE A 65 -4.35 -9.05 0.68
C ILE A 65 -4.13 -8.42 -0.69
N THR A 66 -3.41 -7.30 -0.73
CA THR A 66 -3.05 -6.63 -1.98
C THR A 66 -1.94 -5.62 -1.73
N MET A 67 -1.40 -5.06 -2.81
CA MET A 67 -0.46 -3.94 -2.74
C MET A 67 -0.65 -3.06 -3.97
N TYR A 68 -0.42 -1.78 -3.80
CA TYR A 68 -0.52 -0.81 -4.88
C TYR A 68 0.19 0.49 -4.50
N LEU A 69 0.23 1.43 -5.44
CA LEU A 69 0.76 2.76 -5.20
C LEU A 69 -0.42 3.70 -4.92
N PRO A 70 -0.67 4.07 -3.65
CA PRO A 70 -1.77 4.98 -3.34
C PRO A 70 -1.48 6.39 -3.84
N THR A 71 -2.56 7.11 -4.18
CA THR A 71 -2.47 8.53 -4.49
C THR A 71 -2.34 9.33 -3.20
N GLN A 72 -1.95 10.61 -3.32
CA GLN A 72 -1.96 11.52 -2.18
C GLN A 72 -3.34 11.58 -1.54
N ARG A 73 -4.38 11.62 -2.36
CA ARG A 73 -5.77 11.66 -1.90
C ARG A 73 -6.12 10.44 -1.05
N GLN A 74 -5.69 9.25 -1.47
CA GLN A 74 -5.93 8.03 -0.70
C GLN A 74 -5.20 8.07 0.64
N MET A 75 -3.98 8.57 0.67
CA MET A 75 -3.22 8.71 1.91
C MET A 75 -3.92 9.68 2.87
N VAL A 76 -4.39 10.81 2.38
CA VAL A 76 -5.13 11.78 3.19
C VAL A 76 -6.38 11.14 3.79
N LYS A 77 -7.09 10.35 3.00
CA LYS A 77 -8.27 9.62 3.47
C LYS A 77 -7.94 8.66 4.61
N TRP A 78 -6.87 7.90 4.47
CA TRP A 78 -6.45 6.96 5.49
C TRP A 78 -6.01 7.64 6.79
N TYR A 79 -5.29 8.75 6.68
CA TYR A 79 -4.80 9.48 7.85
C TYR A 79 -5.83 10.44 8.46
N GLY A 80 -6.89 10.74 7.72
CA GLY A 80 -7.94 11.63 8.17
C GLY A 80 -7.73 13.11 7.83
N SER A 81 -6.51 13.52 7.57
CA SER A 81 -6.21 14.87 7.11
C SER A 81 -4.84 14.92 6.42
N LYS A 82 -4.64 15.93 5.58
CA LYS A 82 -3.38 16.13 4.88
C LYS A 82 -2.22 16.34 5.85
N ASN A 83 -2.46 17.08 6.92
CA ASN A 83 -1.41 17.39 7.90
C ASN A 83 -0.96 16.18 8.70
N ALA A 84 -1.78 15.13 8.78
CA ALA A 84 -1.43 13.91 9.49
C ALA A 84 -0.53 12.99 8.66
N VAL A 85 -0.49 13.16 7.33
CA VAL A 85 0.33 12.33 6.46
C VAL A 85 1.79 12.75 6.54
N PRO A 86 2.73 11.83 6.81
CA PRO A 86 4.16 12.17 6.74
C PRO A 86 4.50 12.80 5.39
N ILE A 87 5.22 13.92 5.41
CA ILE A 87 5.51 14.69 4.20
C ILE A 87 6.25 13.87 3.14
N ARG A 88 7.14 12.99 3.56
CA ARG A 88 7.87 12.11 2.63
C ARG A 88 6.93 11.17 1.88
N LEU A 89 5.86 10.72 2.52
CA LEU A 89 4.86 9.86 1.87
C LEU A 89 4.02 10.65 0.86
N LEU A 90 3.66 11.89 1.18
CA LEU A 90 2.96 12.76 0.23
C LEU A 90 3.82 13.02 -1.01
N ASN A 91 5.10 13.27 -0.80
CA ASN A 91 6.03 13.56 -1.89
C ASN A 91 6.24 12.36 -2.81
N VAL A 92 6.40 11.16 -2.24
CA VAL A 92 6.59 9.96 -3.04
C VAL A 92 5.29 9.58 -3.77
N ALA A 93 4.14 9.77 -3.13
CA ALA A 93 2.84 9.54 -3.78
C ALA A 93 2.65 10.45 -4.98
N LYS A 94 3.04 11.72 -4.85
CA LYS A 94 2.99 12.68 -5.96
C LYS A 94 3.83 12.22 -7.15
N ARG A 95 5.03 11.71 -6.90
CA ARG A 95 5.88 11.16 -7.96
C ARG A 95 5.26 9.92 -8.60
N ASN A 96 4.71 9.03 -7.78
CA ASN A 96 4.12 7.79 -8.25
C ASN A 96 2.85 8.00 -9.08
N GLU A 97 2.10 9.06 -8.82
CA GLU A 97 0.91 9.39 -9.60
C GLU A 97 1.23 9.61 -11.08
N LYS A 98 2.48 9.96 -11.38
CA LYS A 98 2.94 10.16 -12.76
C LYS A 98 3.32 8.84 -13.44
N ARG A 99 3.44 7.74 -12.69
CA ARG A 99 3.85 6.44 -13.24
C ARG A 99 2.72 5.64 -13.86
N GLY A 100 1.46 5.95 -13.54
CA GLY A 100 0.29 5.33 -14.13
C GLY A 100 -0.28 4.11 -13.41
N TRP A 101 0.41 3.52 -12.45
CA TRP A 101 -0.07 2.35 -11.70
C TRP A 101 -0.55 2.69 -10.29
N THR A 102 -0.98 3.91 -10.09
CA THR A 102 -1.56 4.33 -8.81
C THR A 102 -2.96 3.77 -8.64
N ASN A 103 -3.41 3.69 -7.39
CA ASN A 103 -4.76 3.24 -7.08
C ASN A 103 -5.79 4.21 -7.68
N ARG A 104 -6.73 3.64 -8.39
CA ARG A 104 -7.81 4.38 -9.04
C ARG A 104 -9.13 4.16 -8.32
#